data_295d013732e8b49c88fc788fa0dc04ce
#
_entry.id   295d013732e8b49c88fc788fa0dc04ce
#
_cell.length_a   1.000
_cell.length_b   1.000
_cell.length_c   1.000
_cell.angle_alpha   90.00
_cell.angle_beta   90.00
_cell.angle_gamma   90.00
#
_symmetry.space_group_name_H-M   'P 1'
#
loop_
_entity.id
_entity.type
_entity.pdbx_description
1 polymer ?
#
loop_
_entity_poly.entity_id
_entity_poly.type
_entity_poly.pdbx_seq_one_letter_code
_entity_poly.pdbx_strand_id
1 'polypeptide(L)'
;MLADTVAVMATPDGVVPGNIYLFRHGETEWSLSGQHTGTTDLPLLPEGEAAARELADVLRKHRFERVLVSPLQRAKRTAELAGLGDFEVEPLLREWDYGAYEGVTTKQISDEIGHSWEVFVDGVQPGATPGETIEEVSARAQQVIEKVWPDLEHGDVALFGHGHALRVLTATFLGVDPRLAQHLILDAGSMSVLTHHRSTRCLGMYNLSPWRLLSD
;
A
#
# COMPACT_ATOMS: atom_id res chain seq x y z
N MET A 1 -2.82 -33.95 -9.05
CA MET A 1 -2.32 -32.60 -8.82
C MET A 1 -3.21 -31.99 -7.76
N LEU A 2 -2.74 -32.00 -6.53
CA LEU A 2 -3.42 -31.40 -5.40
C LEU A 2 -3.13 -29.90 -5.48
N ALA A 3 -4.19 -29.11 -5.57
CA ALA A 3 -4.07 -27.67 -5.41
C ALA A 3 -3.60 -27.40 -3.97
N ASP A 4 -2.42 -26.80 -3.82
CA ASP A 4 -1.97 -26.24 -2.54
C ASP A 4 -2.98 -25.15 -2.17
N THR A 5 -3.88 -25.52 -1.28
CA THR A 5 -4.79 -24.56 -0.66
C THR A 5 -3.92 -23.66 0.20
N VAL A 6 -3.67 -22.44 -0.26
CA VAL A 6 -3.12 -21.38 0.59
C VAL A 6 -4.03 -21.32 1.82
N ALA A 7 -3.49 -21.70 2.96
CA ALA A 7 -4.20 -21.58 4.22
C ALA A 7 -4.47 -20.09 4.45
N VAL A 8 -5.71 -19.67 4.20
CA VAL A 8 -6.19 -18.37 4.64
C VAL A 8 -6.12 -18.42 6.16
N MET A 9 -5.09 -17.81 6.73
CA MET A 9 -4.95 -17.71 8.17
C MET A 9 -6.21 -17.02 8.69
N ALA A 10 -6.86 -17.65 9.63
CA ALA A 10 -8.08 -17.14 10.25
C ALA A 10 -7.72 -15.82 10.94
N THR A 11 -8.16 -14.72 10.36
CA THR A 11 -8.18 -13.42 11.03
C THR A 11 -9.19 -13.46 12.16
N PRO A 12 -8.97 -12.68 13.24
CA PRO A 12 -9.89 -12.65 14.37
C PRO A 12 -11.33 -12.48 13.90
N ASP A 13 -12.22 -13.38 14.31
CA ASP A 13 -13.64 -13.27 14.06
C ASP A 13 -14.19 -12.13 14.91
N GLY A 14 -14.78 -11.12 14.28
CA GLY A 14 -15.42 -10.02 14.99
C GLY A 14 -15.73 -8.85 14.07
N VAL A 15 -16.85 -8.17 14.32
CA VAL A 15 -17.11 -6.86 13.72
C VAL A 15 -16.40 -5.83 14.58
N VAL A 16 -15.35 -5.20 14.03
CA VAL A 16 -14.69 -4.07 14.66
C VAL A 16 -15.30 -2.77 14.13
N PRO A 17 -15.53 -1.75 14.98
CA PRO A 17 -16.13 -0.49 14.55
C PRO A 17 -15.20 0.38 13.72
N GLY A 18 -13.88 0.23 13.89
CA GLY A 18 -12.88 1.02 13.20
C GLY A 18 -12.58 0.53 11.78
N ASN A 19 -12.00 1.41 10.98
CA ASN A 19 -11.59 1.17 9.61
C ASN A 19 -10.07 1.30 9.46
N ILE A 20 -9.50 0.68 8.43
CA ILE A 20 -8.11 0.90 8.04
C ILE A 20 -8.08 1.89 6.88
N TYR A 21 -7.47 3.04 7.11
CA TYR A 21 -7.20 4.04 6.08
C TYR A 21 -5.82 3.80 5.50
N LEU A 22 -5.76 3.60 4.20
CA LEU A 22 -4.53 3.39 3.44
C LEU A 22 -4.18 4.68 2.71
N PHE A 23 -2.93 5.13 2.84
CA PHE A 23 -2.41 6.30 2.15
C PHE A 23 -1.17 5.90 1.35
N ARG A 24 -1.23 6.02 0.02
CA ARG A 24 -0.03 5.92 -0.80
C ARG A 24 0.72 7.24 -0.74
N HIS A 25 2.06 7.19 -0.59
CA HIS A 25 2.90 8.38 -0.64
C HIS A 25 2.65 9.23 -1.89
N GLY A 26 2.94 10.53 -1.81
CA GLY A 26 2.88 11.46 -2.93
C GLY A 26 3.86 11.13 -4.05
N GLU A 27 3.80 11.85 -5.16
CA GLU A 27 4.69 11.64 -6.32
C GLU A 27 6.17 11.79 -5.99
N THR A 28 6.97 10.92 -6.64
CA THR A 28 8.44 10.92 -6.65
C THR A 28 8.90 10.88 -8.11
N GLU A 29 10.18 11.15 -8.37
CA GLU A 29 10.76 11.08 -9.72
C GLU A 29 10.46 9.74 -10.41
N TRP A 30 10.66 8.62 -9.70
CA TRP A 30 10.45 7.30 -10.30
C TRP A 30 8.97 6.88 -10.38
N SER A 31 8.10 7.37 -9.48
CA SER A 31 6.66 7.12 -9.67
C SER A 31 6.11 7.84 -10.91
N LEU A 32 6.65 9.03 -11.22
CA LEU A 32 6.28 9.78 -12.41
C LEU A 32 6.82 9.16 -13.70
N SER A 33 8.07 8.66 -13.69
CA SER A 33 8.70 8.01 -14.85
C SER A 33 8.26 6.55 -15.05
N GLY A 34 7.54 5.95 -14.07
CA GLY A 34 7.10 4.56 -14.10
C GLY A 34 8.16 3.53 -13.74
N GLN A 35 9.27 3.97 -13.12
CA GLN A 35 10.31 3.09 -12.61
C GLN A 35 9.90 2.48 -11.27
N HIS A 36 10.17 1.19 -11.09
CA HIS A 36 9.89 0.50 -9.83
C HIS A 36 10.81 1.02 -8.72
N THR A 37 10.21 1.44 -7.61
CA THR A 37 10.90 2.04 -6.46
C THR A 37 10.62 1.23 -5.21
N GLY A 38 11.41 0.22 -4.95
CA GLY A 38 11.29 -0.64 -3.77
C GLY A 38 12.13 -0.11 -2.62
N THR A 39 13.41 -0.47 -2.62
CA THR A 39 14.38 -0.17 -1.56
C THR A 39 15.05 1.19 -1.70
N THR A 40 15.06 1.78 -2.89
CA THR A 40 15.61 3.11 -3.14
C THR A 40 14.77 4.18 -2.43
N ASP A 41 15.43 4.99 -1.60
CA ASP A 41 14.74 5.96 -0.75
C ASP A 41 14.73 7.35 -1.38
N LEU A 42 13.81 7.58 -2.33
CA LEU A 42 13.64 8.85 -3.04
C LEU A 42 12.73 9.83 -2.27
N PRO A 43 13.01 11.15 -2.34
CA PRO A 43 12.13 12.18 -1.80
C PRO A 43 10.85 12.35 -2.64
N LEU A 44 9.87 13.06 -2.08
CA LEU A 44 8.73 13.55 -2.83
C LEU A 44 9.15 14.65 -3.81
N LEU A 45 8.45 14.74 -4.94
CA LEU A 45 8.44 15.91 -5.79
C LEU A 45 7.60 17.04 -5.16
N PRO A 46 7.77 18.30 -5.60
CA PRO A 46 6.94 19.44 -5.12
C PRO A 46 5.44 19.17 -5.25
N GLU A 47 5.00 18.55 -6.33
CA GLU A 47 3.60 18.15 -6.61
C GLU A 47 3.12 17.08 -5.63
N GLY A 48 3.99 16.12 -5.32
CA GLY A 48 3.72 15.10 -4.30
C GLY A 48 3.59 15.69 -2.89
N GLU A 49 4.40 16.69 -2.54
CA GLU A 49 4.26 17.43 -1.30
C GLU A 49 2.97 18.27 -1.26
N ALA A 50 2.59 18.90 -2.38
CA ALA A 50 1.35 19.68 -2.48
C ALA A 50 0.13 18.77 -2.24
N ALA A 51 0.07 17.64 -2.92
CA ALA A 51 -0.99 16.64 -2.74
C ALA A 51 -1.09 16.13 -1.29
N ALA A 52 0.05 15.89 -0.64
CA ALA A 52 0.07 15.48 0.77
C ALA A 52 -0.48 16.57 1.71
N ARG A 53 -0.26 17.86 1.41
CA ARG A 53 -0.85 18.99 2.18
C ARG A 53 -2.36 19.08 2.00
N GLU A 54 -2.89 18.77 0.81
CA GLU A 54 -4.34 18.73 0.57
C GLU A 54 -5.03 17.65 1.43
N LEU A 55 -4.36 16.53 1.69
CA LEU A 55 -4.86 15.52 2.62
C LEU A 55 -5.05 16.07 4.04
N ALA A 56 -4.22 17.02 4.48
CA ALA A 56 -4.34 17.62 5.81
C ALA A 56 -5.70 18.29 6.03
N ASP A 57 -6.25 18.94 5.02
CA ASP A 57 -7.58 19.56 5.12
C ASP A 57 -8.69 18.52 5.26
N VAL A 58 -8.57 17.39 4.55
CA VAL A 58 -9.50 16.27 4.64
C VAL A 58 -9.42 15.60 6.01
N LEU A 59 -8.21 15.42 6.53
CA LEU A 59 -7.96 14.67 7.76
C LEU A 59 -8.03 15.52 9.03
N ARG A 60 -8.10 16.85 8.93
CA ARG A 60 -8.04 17.80 10.07
C ARG A 60 -8.98 17.48 11.24
N LYS A 61 -10.16 16.92 10.96
CA LYS A 61 -11.17 16.58 11.96
C LYS A 61 -11.20 15.09 12.27
N HIS A 62 -10.42 14.28 11.55
CA HIS A 62 -10.33 12.85 11.77
C HIS A 62 -9.34 12.54 12.88
N ARG A 63 -9.64 11.55 13.69
CA ARG A 63 -8.75 11.05 14.73
C ARG A 63 -8.49 9.58 14.48
N PHE A 64 -7.22 9.22 14.42
CA PHE A 64 -6.78 7.85 14.30
C PHE A 64 -6.32 7.35 15.67
N GLU A 65 -6.71 6.15 16.03
CA GLU A 65 -6.24 5.44 17.23
C GLU A 65 -4.75 5.13 17.09
N ARG A 66 -4.32 4.79 15.86
CA ARG A 66 -2.93 4.53 15.54
C ARG A 66 -2.57 4.98 14.14
N VAL A 67 -1.35 5.46 13.97
CA VAL A 67 -0.77 5.84 12.68
C VAL A 67 0.52 5.06 12.48
N LEU A 68 0.58 4.18 11.49
CA LEU A 68 1.77 3.42 11.09
C LEU A 68 2.29 3.92 9.75
N VAL A 69 3.59 4.10 9.65
CA VAL A 69 4.22 4.67 8.45
C VAL A 69 5.42 3.82 8.02
N SER A 70 5.51 3.55 6.73
CA SER A 70 6.69 2.93 6.12
C SER A 70 8.00 3.65 6.51
N PRO A 71 9.12 2.94 6.66
CA PRO A 71 10.40 3.54 6.99
C PRO A 71 10.94 4.49 5.91
N LEU A 72 10.43 4.43 4.67
CA LEU A 72 10.93 5.21 3.55
C LEU A 72 10.49 6.67 3.63
N GLN A 73 11.43 7.61 3.32
CA GLN A 73 11.24 9.05 3.52
C GLN A 73 9.99 9.59 2.81
N ARG A 74 9.66 9.13 1.61
CA ARG A 74 8.49 9.54 0.85
C ARG A 74 7.17 9.30 1.61
N ALA A 75 7.06 8.16 2.31
CA ALA A 75 5.87 7.84 3.12
C ALA A 75 5.83 8.68 4.41
N LYS A 76 6.95 8.81 5.11
CA LYS A 76 7.07 9.66 6.32
C LYS A 76 6.72 11.10 6.00
N ARG A 77 7.32 11.63 4.93
CA ARG A 77 7.06 13.00 4.50
C ARG A 77 5.60 13.24 4.11
N THR A 78 4.95 12.26 3.48
CA THR A 78 3.51 12.33 3.18
C THR A 78 2.68 12.40 4.46
N ALA A 79 2.96 11.55 5.46
CA ALA A 79 2.24 11.55 6.74
C ALA A 79 2.41 12.89 7.50
N GLU A 80 3.64 13.41 7.56
CA GLU A 80 3.95 14.72 8.17
C GLU A 80 3.13 15.84 7.53
N LEU A 81 3.15 15.94 6.20
CA LEU A 81 2.45 16.98 5.44
C LEU A 81 0.93 16.82 5.51
N ALA A 82 0.42 15.61 5.66
CA ALA A 82 -0.99 15.33 5.92
C ALA A 82 -1.42 15.68 7.36
N GLY A 83 -0.52 16.24 8.18
CA GLY A 83 -0.82 16.65 9.56
C GLY A 83 -0.80 15.51 10.58
N LEU A 84 -0.26 14.35 10.22
CA LEU A 84 -0.14 13.16 11.08
C LEU A 84 1.33 12.89 11.41
N GLY A 85 1.98 13.87 12.06
CA GLY A 85 3.41 13.79 12.40
C GLY A 85 3.72 12.91 13.63
N ASP A 86 2.73 12.56 14.43
CA ASP A 86 2.87 11.61 15.54
C ASP A 86 2.51 10.21 15.03
N PHE A 87 3.52 9.46 14.61
CA PHE A 87 3.36 8.12 14.02
C PHE A 87 4.44 7.14 14.48
N GLU A 88 4.12 5.86 14.40
CA GLU A 88 5.06 4.76 14.56
C GLU A 88 5.60 4.31 13.20
N VAL A 89 6.92 4.13 13.09
CA VAL A 89 7.54 3.54 11.89
C VAL A 89 7.34 2.03 11.89
N GLU A 90 6.71 1.53 10.82
CA GLU A 90 6.43 0.10 10.63
C GLU A 90 7.22 -0.44 9.42
N PRO A 91 8.29 -1.22 9.66
CA PRO A 91 9.12 -1.78 8.58
C PRO A 91 8.37 -2.68 7.60
N LEU A 92 7.28 -3.32 8.03
CA LEU A 92 6.47 -4.21 7.19
C LEU A 92 5.63 -3.44 6.16
N LEU A 93 5.50 -2.10 6.32
CA LEU A 93 4.83 -1.23 5.34
C LEU A 93 5.75 -0.77 4.19
N ARG A 94 7.02 -1.22 4.12
CA ARG A 94 7.90 -0.92 2.99
C ARG A 94 7.29 -1.36 1.66
N GLU A 95 7.76 -0.77 0.56
CA GLU A 95 7.35 -1.22 -0.78
C GLU A 95 7.90 -2.63 -1.07
N TRP A 96 7.43 -3.24 -2.13
CA TRP A 96 7.92 -4.50 -2.68
C TRP A 96 9.42 -4.36 -3.00
N ASP A 97 10.21 -5.33 -2.59
CA ASP A 97 11.61 -5.44 -3.03
C ASP A 97 11.63 -5.99 -4.45
N TYR A 98 11.94 -5.14 -5.43
CA TYR A 98 11.91 -5.52 -6.84
C TYR A 98 13.17 -6.26 -7.33
N GLY A 99 14.18 -6.48 -6.47
CA GLY A 99 15.40 -7.21 -6.84
C GLY A 99 16.11 -6.58 -8.03
N ALA A 100 16.25 -7.35 -9.12
CA ALA A 100 16.90 -6.89 -10.36
C ALA A 100 16.10 -5.80 -11.10
N TYR A 101 14.80 -5.64 -10.80
CA TYR A 101 13.94 -4.68 -11.48
C TYR A 101 13.83 -3.33 -10.75
N GLU A 102 14.62 -3.13 -9.70
CA GLU A 102 14.73 -1.83 -9.03
C GLU A 102 15.21 -0.75 -10.01
N GLY A 103 14.48 0.35 -10.13
CA GLY A 103 14.77 1.45 -11.06
C GLY A 103 14.44 1.17 -12.53
N VAL A 104 13.83 0.04 -12.85
CA VAL A 104 13.46 -0.35 -14.23
C VAL A 104 11.96 -0.17 -14.41
N THR A 105 11.52 0.25 -15.61
CA THR A 105 10.09 0.38 -15.92
C THR A 105 9.48 -0.95 -16.36
N THR A 106 8.17 -1.13 -16.16
CA THR A 106 7.41 -2.28 -16.69
C THR A 106 7.66 -2.52 -18.17
N LYS A 107 7.74 -1.42 -18.97
CA LYS A 107 8.00 -1.51 -20.40
C LYS A 107 9.38 -2.11 -20.70
N GLN A 108 10.43 -1.64 -20.02
CA GLN A 108 11.80 -2.14 -20.21
C GLN A 108 11.90 -3.63 -19.84
N ILE A 109 11.27 -4.03 -18.73
CA ILE A 109 11.24 -5.44 -18.31
C ILE A 109 10.53 -6.28 -19.38
N SER A 110 9.35 -5.84 -19.84
CA SER A 110 8.57 -6.55 -20.87
C SER A 110 9.32 -6.69 -22.19
N ASP A 111 10.02 -5.63 -22.61
CA ASP A 111 10.86 -5.65 -23.83
C ASP A 111 12.03 -6.65 -23.68
N GLU A 112 12.65 -6.74 -22.49
CA GLU A 112 13.76 -7.64 -22.21
C GLU A 112 13.35 -9.11 -22.20
N ILE A 113 12.20 -9.43 -21.55
CA ILE A 113 11.74 -10.82 -21.43
C ILE A 113 10.88 -11.29 -22.61
N GLY A 114 10.47 -10.36 -23.49
CA GLY A 114 9.74 -10.67 -24.72
C GLY A 114 8.23 -10.89 -24.56
N HIS A 115 7.64 -10.57 -23.40
CA HIS A 115 6.20 -10.61 -23.15
C HIS A 115 5.78 -9.53 -22.14
N SER A 116 4.46 -9.27 -22.01
CA SER A 116 3.96 -8.36 -20.97
C SER A 116 4.28 -8.89 -19.58
N TRP A 117 4.91 -8.07 -18.76
CA TRP A 117 5.29 -8.40 -17.39
C TRP A 117 4.38 -7.69 -16.38
N GLU A 118 3.99 -8.45 -15.36
CA GLU A 118 3.18 -8.00 -14.23
C GLU A 118 3.75 -8.54 -12.92
N VAL A 119 4.19 -7.64 -12.01
CA VAL A 119 4.85 -8.04 -10.77
C VAL A 119 4.04 -9.04 -9.93
N PHE A 120 2.71 -8.91 -9.94
CA PHE A 120 1.81 -9.77 -9.16
C PHE A 120 1.69 -11.20 -9.70
N VAL A 121 2.10 -11.42 -10.95
CA VAL A 121 1.97 -12.71 -11.67
C VAL A 121 3.34 -13.29 -11.96
N ASP A 122 4.22 -12.48 -12.55
CA ASP A 122 5.54 -12.92 -13.03
C ASP A 122 6.60 -12.84 -11.92
N GLY A 123 6.35 -12.02 -10.89
CA GLY A 123 7.29 -11.81 -9.80
C GLY A 123 8.54 -11.04 -10.21
N VAL A 124 9.60 -11.15 -9.41
CA VAL A 124 10.86 -10.45 -9.60
C VAL A 124 12.03 -11.40 -9.61
N GLN A 125 13.16 -10.97 -10.17
CA GLN A 125 14.43 -11.72 -10.17
C GLN A 125 15.39 -11.14 -9.11
N PRO A 126 16.22 -11.97 -8.47
CA PRO A 126 17.29 -11.48 -7.60
C PRO A 126 18.24 -10.52 -8.34
N GLY A 127 18.63 -9.45 -7.64
CA GLY A 127 19.56 -8.44 -8.13
C GLY A 127 20.50 -7.98 -7.02
N ALA A 128 20.57 -6.66 -6.77
CA ALA A 128 21.29 -6.12 -5.61
C ALA A 128 20.67 -6.56 -4.28
N THR A 129 19.38 -6.84 -4.30
CA THR A 129 18.60 -7.48 -3.24
C THR A 129 18.00 -8.80 -3.76
N PRO A 130 17.53 -9.70 -2.85
CA PRO A 130 16.92 -10.96 -3.29
C PRO A 130 15.63 -10.76 -4.10
N GLY A 131 14.92 -9.63 -3.90
CA GLY A 131 13.53 -9.46 -4.31
C GLY A 131 12.56 -10.17 -3.37
N GLU A 132 11.30 -9.78 -3.41
CA GLU A 132 10.23 -10.44 -2.64
C GLU A 132 9.29 -11.19 -3.60
N THR A 133 8.77 -12.32 -3.17
CA THR A 133 7.64 -13.00 -3.80
C THR A 133 6.33 -12.35 -3.37
N ILE A 134 5.24 -12.59 -4.11
CA ILE A 134 3.92 -12.09 -3.73
C ILE A 134 3.45 -12.70 -2.40
N GLU A 135 3.84 -13.93 -2.12
CA GLU A 135 3.55 -14.65 -0.88
C GLU A 135 4.24 -13.97 0.32
N GLU A 136 5.50 -13.54 0.18
CA GLU A 136 6.22 -12.81 1.22
C GLU A 136 5.62 -11.43 1.47
N VAL A 137 5.25 -10.69 0.41
CA VAL A 137 4.56 -9.40 0.56
C VAL A 137 3.19 -9.57 1.22
N SER A 138 2.43 -10.62 0.84
CA SER A 138 1.15 -10.92 1.46
C SER A 138 1.30 -11.34 2.94
N ALA A 139 2.33 -12.12 3.26
CA ALA A 139 2.59 -12.55 4.64
C ALA A 139 2.91 -11.35 5.56
N ARG A 140 3.74 -10.39 5.11
CA ARG A 140 4.00 -9.18 5.90
C ARG A 140 2.80 -8.24 5.95
N ALA A 141 1.99 -8.18 4.91
CA ALA A 141 0.73 -7.44 4.92
C ALA A 141 -0.25 -8.02 5.95
N GLN A 142 -0.35 -9.35 6.05
CA GLN A 142 -1.14 -10.04 7.07
C GLN A 142 -0.66 -9.68 8.49
N GLN A 143 0.65 -9.65 8.74
CA GLN A 143 1.21 -9.24 10.03
C GLN A 143 0.86 -7.79 10.41
N VAL A 144 0.85 -6.86 9.44
CA VAL A 144 0.40 -5.48 9.67
C VAL A 144 -1.07 -5.46 10.07
N ILE A 145 -1.93 -6.20 9.35
CA ILE A 145 -3.37 -6.28 9.66
C ILE A 145 -3.57 -6.83 11.07
N GLU A 146 -2.90 -7.92 11.43
CA GLU A 146 -2.98 -8.52 12.77
C GLU A 146 -2.50 -7.55 13.87
N LYS A 147 -1.42 -6.81 13.59
CA LYS A 147 -0.87 -5.82 14.53
C LYS A 147 -1.86 -4.71 14.85
N VAL A 148 -2.60 -4.21 13.87
CA VAL A 148 -3.55 -3.10 14.05
C VAL A 148 -4.96 -3.56 14.43
N TRP A 149 -5.24 -4.84 14.36
CA TRP A 149 -6.59 -5.36 14.61
C TRP A 149 -7.17 -4.99 15.98
N PRO A 150 -6.42 -5.07 17.08
CA PRO A 150 -6.92 -4.63 18.39
C PRO A 150 -7.26 -3.13 18.44
N ASP A 151 -6.52 -2.30 17.71
CA ASP A 151 -6.75 -0.85 17.70
C ASP A 151 -8.10 -0.50 17.03
N LEU A 152 -8.55 -1.33 16.06
CA LEU A 152 -9.84 -1.16 15.39
C LEU A 152 -11.06 -1.35 16.30
N GLU A 153 -10.91 -1.93 17.47
CA GLU A 153 -11.95 -1.97 18.49
C GLU A 153 -12.20 -0.60 19.12
N HIS A 154 -11.23 0.30 19.03
CA HIS A 154 -11.23 1.62 19.67
C HIS A 154 -11.40 2.78 18.68
N GLY A 155 -11.02 2.58 17.42
CA GLY A 155 -11.12 3.62 16.39
C GLY A 155 -10.47 3.25 15.07
N ASP A 156 -10.36 4.23 14.19
CA ASP A 156 -9.75 4.07 12.88
C ASP A 156 -8.23 4.07 12.97
N VAL A 157 -7.58 3.35 12.06
CA VAL A 157 -6.11 3.27 11.94
C VAL A 157 -5.68 3.81 10.58
N ALA A 158 -4.57 4.55 10.54
CA ALA A 158 -3.94 5.05 9.33
C ALA A 158 -2.65 4.28 9.01
N LEU A 159 -2.51 3.82 7.76
CA LEU A 159 -1.32 3.14 7.23
C LEU A 159 -0.78 3.93 6.04
N PHE A 160 0.44 4.46 6.16
CA PHE A 160 1.13 5.14 5.07
C PHE A 160 2.15 4.21 4.43
N GLY A 161 1.98 3.96 3.13
CA GLY A 161 2.81 3.00 2.40
C GLY A 161 2.91 3.32 0.91
N HIS A 162 2.94 2.26 0.10
CA HIS A 162 3.37 2.30 -1.28
C HIS A 162 2.38 1.59 -2.21
N GLY A 163 2.58 1.78 -3.51
CA GLY A 163 1.66 1.34 -4.53
C GLY A 163 1.37 -0.16 -4.52
N HIS A 164 2.36 -1.00 -4.74
CA HIS A 164 2.15 -2.44 -4.86
C HIS A 164 1.91 -3.11 -3.49
N ALA A 165 2.66 -2.72 -2.46
CA ALA A 165 2.47 -3.28 -1.12
C ALA A 165 1.05 -3.04 -0.57
N LEU A 166 0.49 -1.83 -0.72
CA LEU A 166 -0.88 -1.52 -0.25
C LEU A 166 -1.96 -2.20 -1.10
N ARG A 167 -1.73 -2.45 -2.38
CA ARG A 167 -2.63 -3.24 -3.23
C ARG A 167 -2.68 -4.69 -2.77
N VAL A 168 -1.52 -5.30 -2.46
CA VAL A 168 -1.45 -6.64 -1.86
C VAL A 168 -2.11 -6.67 -0.48
N LEU A 169 -1.84 -5.66 0.38
CA LEU A 169 -2.49 -5.54 1.69
C LEU A 169 -4.02 -5.48 1.56
N THR A 170 -4.53 -4.76 0.55
CA THR A 170 -5.97 -4.70 0.27
C THR A 170 -6.53 -6.08 -0.07
N ALA A 171 -5.89 -6.82 -0.98
CA ALA A 171 -6.31 -8.17 -1.35
C ALA A 171 -6.24 -9.14 -0.15
N THR A 172 -5.17 -9.06 0.64
CA THR A 172 -4.97 -9.84 1.87
C THR A 172 -6.07 -9.53 2.90
N PHE A 173 -6.39 -8.25 3.13
CA PHE A 173 -7.48 -7.85 4.03
C PHE A 173 -8.83 -8.42 3.57
N LEU A 174 -9.11 -8.39 2.29
CA LEU A 174 -10.36 -8.93 1.72
C LEU A 174 -10.43 -10.46 1.77
N GLY A 175 -9.32 -11.14 2.08
CA GLY A 175 -9.25 -12.61 2.09
C GLY A 175 -9.33 -13.24 0.70
N VAL A 176 -8.86 -12.52 -0.32
CA VAL A 176 -8.81 -13.00 -1.71
C VAL A 176 -7.37 -13.27 -2.14
N ASP A 177 -7.19 -13.95 -3.27
CA ASP A 177 -5.86 -14.21 -3.82
C ASP A 177 -5.08 -12.90 -3.97
N PRO A 178 -3.87 -12.77 -3.41
CA PRO A 178 -3.04 -11.56 -3.52
C PRO A 178 -2.79 -11.11 -4.97
N ARG A 179 -2.82 -12.04 -5.95
CA ARG A 179 -2.69 -11.75 -7.38
C ARG A 179 -3.83 -10.87 -7.92
N LEU A 180 -4.98 -10.82 -7.24
CA LEU A 180 -6.07 -9.89 -7.58
C LEU A 180 -5.65 -8.42 -7.43
N ALA A 181 -4.55 -8.15 -6.69
CA ALA A 181 -3.96 -6.81 -6.59
C ALA A 181 -3.59 -6.21 -7.96
N GLN A 182 -3.33 -7.03 -9.00
CA GLN A 182 -3.12 -6.56 -10.37
C GLN A 182 -4.30 -5.73 -10.93
N HIS A 183 -5.51 -6.00 -10.47
CA HIS A 183 -6.73 -5.32 -10.92
C HIS A 183 -7.08 -4.07 -10.10
N LEU A 184 -6.28 -3.73 -9.11
CA LEU A 184 -6.45 -2.56 -8.27
C LEU A 184 -5.50 -1.45 -8.74
N ILE A 185 -6.02 -0.25 -8.97
CA ILE A 185 -5.20 0.94 -9.28
C ILE A 185 -5.10 1.77 -8.01
N LEU A 186 -3.89 2.15 -7.62
CA LEU A 186 -3.65 3.00 -6.46
C LEU A 186 -2.67 4.11 -6.85
N ASP A 187 -3.18 5.32 -7.09
CA ASP A 187 -2.40 6.47 -7.55
C ASP A 187 -1.56 7.08 -6.41
N ALA A 188 -0.46 7.75 -6.76
CA ALA A 188 0.35 8.47 -5.79
C ALA A 188 -0.50 9.54 -5.06
N GLY A 189 -0.35 9.65 -3.74
CA GLY A 189 -1.10 10.56 -2.89
C GLY A 189 -2.59 10.21 -2.71
N SER A 190 -3.03 9.03 -3.15
CA SER A 190 -4.40 8.59 -2.96
C SER A 190 -4.65 7.98 -1.58
N MET A 191 -5.92 7.97 -1.19
CA MET A 191 -6.45 7.37 0.02
C MET A 191 -7.44 6.24 -0.32
N SER A 192 -7.45 5.19 0.50
CA SER A 192 -8.45 4.12 0.43
C SER A 192 -8.91 3.73 1.83
N VAL A 193 -10.09 3.11 1.95
CA VAL A 193 -10.65 2.69 3.23
C VAL A 193 -11.09 1.24 3.16
N LEU A 194 -10.49 0.42 4.00
CA LEU A 194 -10.88 -0.95 4.25
C LEU A 194 -11.81 -0.97 5.46
N THR A 195 -12.95 -1.61 5.32
CA THR A 195 -14.04 -1.57 6.31
C THR A 195 -14.71 -2.93 6.45
N HIS A 196 -15.75 -2.98 7.26
CA HIS A 196 -16.62 -4.13 7.40
C HIS A 196 -18.05 -3.77 7.03
N HIS A 197 -18.74 -4.66 6.33
CA HIS A 197 -20.18 -4.65 6.21
C HIS A 197 -20.71 -5.90 6.93
N ARG A 198 -21.32 -5.69 8.10
CA ARG A 198 -21.63 -6.78 9.05
C ARG A 198 -20.34 -7.53 9.41
N SER A 199 -20.26 -8.84 9.17
CA SER A 199 -19.06 -9.65 9.40
C SER A 199 -18.14 -9.78 8.17
N THR A 200 -18.47 -9.13 7.06
CA THR A 200 -17.72 -9.24 5.81
C THR A 200 -16.72 -8.08 5.69
N ARG A 201 -15.46 -8.38 5.41
CA ARG A 201 -14.44 -7.40 5.06
C ARG A 201 -14.72 -6.82 3.68
N CYS A 202 -14.69 -5.51 3.59
CA CYS A 202 -15.10 -4.79 2.41
C CYS A 202 -14.11 -3.67 2.05
N LEU A 203 -14.09 -3.34 0.78
CA LEU A 203 -13.48 -2.13 0.26
C LEU A 203 -14.54 -1.02 0.31
N GLY A 204 -14.42 -0.10 1.26
CA GLY A 204 -15.37 0.98 1.47
C GLY A 204 -15.20 2.11 0.46
N MET A 205 -13.96 2.59 0.34
CA MET A 205 -13.54 3.59 -0.65
C MET A 205 -12.20 3.18 -1.23
N TYR A 206 -11.95 3.50 -2.51
CA TYR A 206 -10.69 3.11 -3.12
C TYR A 206 -10.16 4.17 -4.09
N ASN A 207 -8.83 4.41 -4.00
CA ASN A 207 -8.08 5.28 -4.88
C ASN A 207 -8.66 6.70 -4.99
N LEU A 208 -9.06 7.28 -3.85
CA LEU A 208 -9.54 8.66 -3.80
C LEU A 208 -8.35 9.60 -3.72
N SER A 209 -8.26 10.51 -4.67
CA SER A 209 -7.32 11.63 -4.65
C SER A 209 -8.07 12.96 -4.68
N PRO A 210 -7.66 13.98 -3.91
CA PRO A 210 -8.35 15.27 -3.87
C PRO A 210 -8.57 15.88 -5.25
N TRP A 211 -7.57 15.82 -6.14
CA TRP A 211 -7.66 16.37 -7.50
C TRP A 211 -8.62 15.60 -8.43
N ARG A 212 -8.82 14.28 -8.22
CA ARG A 212 -9.81 13.52 -9.02
C ARG A 212 -11.25 13.87 -8.66
N LEU A 213 -11.48 14.36 -7.44
CA LEU A 213 -12.80 14.80 -7.00
C LEU A 213 -13.15 16.19 -7.51
N LEU A 214 -12.17 16.94 -8.03
CA LEU A 214 -12.30 18.32 -8.47
C LEU A 214 -12.09 18.50 -9.98
N SER A 215 -11.69 17.46 -10.70
CA SER A 215 -11.59 17.46 -12.17
C SER A 215 -12.90 16.95 -12.76
N ASP A 216 -13.73 17.89 -13.25
CA ASP A 216 -14.86 17.62 -14.14
C ASP A 216 -14.40 17.06 -15.50
#